data_b0238d3e73699a882a07338dc6289e1e
#
_entry.id   b0238d3e73699a882a07338dc6289e1e
#
_cell.length_a   1.000
_cell.length_b   1.000
_cell.length_c   1.000
_cell.angle_alpha   90.00
_cell.angle_beta   90.00
_cell.angle_gamma   90.00
#
_symmetry.space_group_name_H-M   'P 1'
#
loop_
_entity.id
_entity.type
_entity.pdbx_description
1 polymer ?
#
loop_
_entity_poly.entity_id
_entity_poly.type
_entity_poly.pdbx_seq_one_letter_code
_entity_poly.pdbx_strand_id
1 'polypeptide(L)'
;MKSSNLLYFFVFCSTLYSCSSIGNKENENIEKYQLRHARGFNVEQYEDYKLVTVRDPWDTVRTLYRYILIDRDKEIPKNLPEGTIVKVPLQTVIAFSTIQCSMLKEIDEQHRITGVCQAKYIDLPYIQERLKAGKIIDLGSMHKPDVEQLINLMPSALIVSAMETGMGYLDKLRIPIIATTDYMEDTALGRAEWIRYHALFYGKEALADSLFQETERRYNEIKDRVKNASNKPTVFNDLKFGKTWRIAGGKSYLANLIRDAGGEYVWNDDNSTGSTRLSAEMVLDKAGLADIWLLKYNREEDFTYNRLKQEDKIYAQFGAFNKKQIWGCNTGRVHYFEDLPIHPDSILKDMAKIFHPNLVTDNKLSCFKSLDE
;
A
#
# COMPACT_ATOMS: atom_id res chain seq x y z
N MET A 1 -60.84 -77.54 -20.40
CA MET A 1 -59.35 -77.43 -20.41
C MET A 1 -58.96 -76.53 -21.56
N LYS A 2 -58.30 -75.51 -21.32
CA LYS A 2 -57.52 -74.51 -22.05
C LYS A 2 -57.96 -73.09 -21.67
N SER A 3 -57.20 -72.51 -20.79
CA SER A 3 -57.23 -71.09 -20.42
C SER A 3 -56.68 -70.27 -21.57
N SER A 4 -57.36 -69.16 -21.86
CA SER A 4 -56.87 -68.17 -22.79
C SER A 4 -56.60 -66.86 -21.97
N ASN A 5 -55.35 -66.51 -21.90
CA ASN A 5 -54.91 -65.28 -21.25
C ASN A 5 -55.12 -64.12 -22.21
N LEU A 6 -55.88 -63.13 -21.77
CA LEU A 6 -56.06 -61.83 -22.46
C LEU A 6 -55.15 -60.84 -21.87
N LEU A 7 -54.13 -60.42 -22.65
CA LEU A 7 -53.09 -59.40 -22.25
C LEU A 7 -53.66 -58.02 -22.55
N TYR A 8 -53.95 -57.23 -21.52
CA TYR A 8 -54.29 -55.81 -21.66
C TYR A 8 -52.99 -54.92 -21.72
N PHE A 9 -52.83 -54.29 -22.88
CA PHE A 9 -51.76 -53.32 -23.11
C PHE A 9 -52.23 -51.96 -22.61
N PHE A 10 -51.74 -51.52 -21.48
CA PHE A 10 -51.94 -50.14 -21.01
C PHE A 10 -50.89 -49.25 -21.68
N VAL A 11 -51.35 -48.38 -22.60
CA VAL A 11 -50.51 -47.27 -23.14
C VAL A 11 -50.52 -46.13 -22.15
N PHE A 12 -49.37 -45.97 -21.47
CA PHE A 12 -49.13 -44.85 -20.58
C PHE A 12 -48.61 -43.64 -21.40
N CYS A 13 -49.53 -42.71 -21.67
CA CYS A 13 -49.18 -41.44 -22.35
C CYS A 13 -48.54 -40.51 -21.32
N SER A 14 -47.18 -40.50 -21.22
CA SER A 14 -46.42 -39.56 -20.39
C SER A 14 -46.28 -38.22 -21.13
N THR A 15 -47.08 -37.25 -20.73
CA THR A 15 -46.90 -35.85 -21.12
C THR A 15 -45.67 -35.33 -20.40
N LEU A 16 -44.58 -35.16 -21.12
CA LEU A 16 -43.38 -34.42 -20.65
C LEU A 16 -43.73 -32.93 -20.57
N TYR A 17 -44.03 -32.47 -19.36
CA TYR A 17 -43.96 -31.05 -19.04
C TYR A 17 -42.49 -30.65 -19.05
N SER A 18 -42.02 -30.03 -20.11
CA SER A 18 -40.75 -29.34 -20.16
C SER A 18 -40.91 -28.03 -19.40
N CYS A 19 -40.59 -28.03 -18.11
CA CYS A 19 -40.28 -26.80 -17.38
C CYS A 19 -38.98 -26.23 -17.95
N SER A 20 -39.12 -25.27 -18.86
CA SER A 20 -38.00 -24.35 -19.15
C SER A 20 -37.78 -23.50 -17.90
N SER A 21 -36.90 -23.95 -17.02
CA SER A 21 -36.30 -23.05 -16.01
C SER A 21 -35.56 -21.96 -16.77
N ILE A 22 -36.12 -20.76 -16.75
CA ILE A 22 -35.36 -19.54 -17.05
C ILE A 22 -34.33 -19.47 -15.95
N GLY A 23 -33.21 -20.15 -16.14
CA GLY A 23 -32.04 -20.00 -15.27
C GLY A 23 -31.58 -18.55 -15.36
N ASN A 24 -31.70 -17.81 -14.27
CA ASN A 24 -30.84 -16.65 -14.08
C ASN A 24 -29.41 -17.12 -14.35
N LYS A 25 -28.83 -16.69 -15.44
CA LYS A 25 -27.39 -16.78 -15.62
C LYS A 25 -26.81 -15.95 -14.46
N GLU A 26 -26.46 -16.60 -13.36
CA GLU A 26 -25.52 -16.02 -12.40
C GLU A 26 -24.27 -15.71 -13.22
N ASN A 27 -23.84 -14.45 -13.17
CA ASN A 27 -22.58 -14.05 -13.80
C ASN A 27 -21.48 -14.89 -13.17
N GLU A 28 -20.99 -15.91 -13.89
CA GLU A 28 -19.92 -16.77 -13.40
C GLU A 28 -18.62 -15.98 -13.40
N ASN A 29 -17.85 -16.09 -12.31
CA ASN A 29 -16.50 -15.57 -12.22
C ASN A 29 -15.62 -16.29 -13.25
N ILE A 30 -15.12 -15.57 -14.25
CA ILE A 30 -14.36 -16.12 -15.38
C ILE A 30 -12.91 -16.36 -15.00
N GLU A 31 -12.33 -15.48 -14.19
CA GLU A 31 -10.94 -15.58 -13.80
C GLU A 31 -10.71 -14.94 -12.41
N LYS A 32 -9.94 -15.62 -11.59
CA LYS A 32 -9.55 -15.09 -10.28
C LYS A 32 -8.23 -14.36 -10.41
N TYR A 33 -8.24 -13.08 -10.18
CA TYR A 33 -7.02 -12.26 -10.12
C TYR A 33 -6.15 -12.70 -8.93
N GLN A 34 -4.98 -13.27 -9.21
CA GLN A 34 -4.13 -13.83 -8.16
C GLN A 34 -3.19 -12.76 -7.60
N LEU A 35 -3.47 -12.33 -6.36
CA LEU A 35 -2.53 -11.57 -5.55
C LEU A 35 -1.57 -12.54 -4.85
N ARG A 36 -0.29 -12.15 -4.76
CA ARG A 36 0.76 -12.97 -4.15
C ARG A 36 1.07 -12.55 -2.73
N HIS A 37 1.01 -11.26 -2.44
CA HIS A 37 1.47 -10.65 -1.20
C HIS A 37 0.42 -9.74 -0.56
N ALA A 38 -0.29 -8.93 -1.34
CA ALA A 38 -1.31 -8.03 -0.82
C ALA A 38 -2.50 -8.79 -0.24
N ARG A 39 -2.98 -8.34 0.91
CA ARG A 39 -4.10 -8.93 1.64
C ARG A 39 -5.29 -8.00 1.77
N GLY A 40 -5.08 -6.68 1.56
CA GLY A 40 -6.07 -5.65 1.78
C GLY A 40 -7.16 -5.58 0.70
N PHE A 41 -6.99 -6.22 -0.46
CA PHE A 41 -8.02 -6.23 -1.51
C PHE A 41 -8.13 -7.58 -2.21
N ASN A 42 -9.19 -7.74 -2.99
CA ASN A 42 -9.41 -8.89 -3.86
C ASN A 42 -10.08 -8.42 -5.15
N VAL A 43 -9.88 -9.15 -6.25
CA VAL A 43 -10.46 -8.85 -7.56
C VAL A 43 -11.09 -10.12 -8.13
N GLU A 44 -12.34 -10.00 -8.58
CA GLU A 44 -13.07 -11.06 -9.28
C GLU A 44 -13.44 -10.53 -10.67
N GLN A 45 -13.08 -11.28 -11.71
CA GLN A 45 -13.33 -10.93 -13.10
C GLN A 45 -14.61 -11.61 -13.57
N TYR A 46 -15.55 -10.82 -14.06
CA TYR A 46 -16.77 -11.26 -14.72
C TYR A 46 -16.77 -10.85 -16.20
N GLU A 47 -17.72 -11.34 -16.98
CA GLU A 47 -17.80 -11.03 -18.41
C GLU A 47 -17.95 -9.54 -18.69
N ASP A 48 -18.79 -8.84 -17.93
CA ASP A 48 -19.15 -7.45 -18.18
C ASP A 48 -18.55 -6.47 -17.17
N TYR A 49 -17.96 -6.93 -16.08
CA TYR A 49 -17.41 -6.07 -15.01
C TYR A 49 -16.33 -6.78 -14.20
N LYS A 50 -15.58 -6.00 -13.43
CA LYS A 50 -14.71 -6.50 -12.35
C LYS A 50 -15.29 -6.10 -11.01
N LEU A 51 -15.31 -7.03 -10.06
CA LEU A 51 -15.66 -6.75 -8.67
C LEU A 51 -14.38 -6.63 -7.86
N VAL A 52 -14.12 -5.43 -7.33
CA VAL A 52 -12.98 -5.15 -6.48
C VAL A 52 -13.48 -4.97 -5.06
N THR A 53 -12.97 -5.78 -4.15
CA THR A 53 -13.34 -5.74 -2.73
C THR A 53 -12.14 -5.28 -1.91
N VAL A 54 -12.29 -4.20 -1.15
CA VAL A 54 -11.32 -3.73 -0.15
C VAL A 54 -11.73 -4.25 1.22
N ARG A 55 -10.84 -4.98 1.85
CA ARG A 55 -11.06 -5.52 3.20
C ARG A 55 -10.92 -4.43 4.25
N ASP A 56 -11.66 -4.56 5.33
CA ASP A 56 -11.48 -3.69 6.47
C ASP A 56 -10.26 -4.14 7.29
N PRO A 57 -9.20 -3.33 7.40
CA PRO A 57 -8.00 -3.73 8.12
C PRO A 57 -8.17 -3.67 9.65
N TRP A 58 -9.23 -3.02 10.15
CA TRP A 58 -9.55 -2.93 11.60
C TRP A 58 -10.55 -4.00 12.03
N ASP A 59 -11.33 -4.54 11.08
CA ASP A 59 -12.26 -5.64 11.28
C ASP A 59 -12.17 -6.62 10.09
N THR A 60 -11.38 -7.66 10.25
CA THR A 60 -11.03 -8.61 9.17
C THR A 60 -12.22 -9.42 8.62
N VAL A 61 -13.36 -9.40 9.29
CA VAL A 61 -14.61 -10.04 8.82
C VAL A 61 -15.38 -9.11 7.90
N ARG A 62 -15.19 -7.80 8.03
CA ARG A 62 -15.94 -6.78 7.30
C ARG A 62 -15.28 -6.42 5.96
N THR A 63 -16.12 -6.16 4.97
CA THR A 63 -15.73 -5.47 3.73
C THR A 63 -15.82 -3.96 3.97
N LEU A 64 -14.73 -3.25 3.66
CA LEU A 64 -14.70 -1.79 3.78
C LEU A 64 -15.38 -1.13 2.57
N TYR A 65 -14.98 -1.54 1.35
CA TYR A 65 -15.55 -1.04 0.09
C TYR A 65 -15.70 -2.17 -0.93
N ARG A 66 -16.71 -2.01 -1.80
CA ARG A 66 -16.87 -2.80 -3.04
C ARG A 66 -17.03 -1.88 -4.21
N TYR A 67 -16.26 -2.14 -5.26
CA TYR A 67 -16.33 -1.41 -6.53
C TYR A 67 -16.68 -2.36 -7.65
N ILE A 68 -17.64 -1.94 -8.48
CA ILE A 68 -18.04 -2.63 -9.70
C ILE A 68 -17.49 -1.82 -10.85
N LEU A 69 -16.37 -2.29 -11.42
CA LEU A 69 -15.68 -1.60 -12.49
C LEU A 69 -16.30 -2.02 -13.83
N ILE A 70 -16.83 -1.07 -14.57
CA ILE A 70 -17.49 -1.28 -15.85
C ILE A 70 -16.80 -0.37 -16.88
N ASP A 71 -16.44 -0.93 -18.02
CA ASP A 71 -15.88 -0.14 -19.11
C ASP A 71 -16.80 1.03 -19.46
N ARG A 72 -16.20 2.19 -19.70
CA ARG A 72 -16.93 3.43 -19.89
C ARG A 72 -17.92 3.34 -21.06
N ASP A 73 -17.54 2.62 -22.11
CA ASP A 73 -18.32 2.48 -23.33
C ASP A 73 -19.37 1.36 -23.28
N LYS A 74 -19.37 0.55 -22.20
CA LYS A 74 -20.35 -0.51 -22.00
C LYS A 74 -21.58 -0.01 -21.22
N GLU A 75 -22.74 -0.60 -21.50
CA GLU A 75 -23.94 -0.40 -20.68
C GLU A 75 -23.76 -1.01 -19.29
N ILE A 76 -24.52 -0.49 -18.32
CA ILE A 76 -24.52 -1.03 -16.96
C ILE A 76 -25.40 -2.29 -16.94
N PRO A 77 -24.84 -3.47 -16.58
CA PRO A 77 -25.60 -4.70 -16.47
C PRO A 77 -26.75 -4.59 -15.46
N LYS A 78 -27.85 -5.29 -15.71
CA LYS A 78 -29.07 -5.19 -14.86
C LYS A 78 -28.92 -5.85 -13.50
N ASN A 79 -28.16 -6.96 -13.42
CA ASN A 79 -28.00 -7.76 -12.21
C ASN A 79 -26.57 -7.63 -11.68
N LEU A 80 -26.32 -6.55 -10.92
CA LEU A 80 -25.04 -6.32 -10.29
C LEU A 80 -25.11 -6.63 -8.78
N PRO A 81 -24.01 -7.08 -8.18
CA PRO A 81 -23.90 -7.18 -6.74
C PRO A 81 -23.96 -5.78 -6.09
N GLU A 82 -24.12 -5.74 -4.77
CA GLU A 82 -24.01 -4.48 -4.02
C GLU A 82 -22.58 -3.91 -4.11
N GLY A 83 -22.48 -2.60 -4.41
CA GLY A 83 -21.19 -1.89 -4.52
C GLY A 83 -21.30 -0.56 -5.25
N THR A 84 -20.21 0.18 -5.23
CA THR A 84 -20.09 1.44 -5.96
C THR A 84 -19.75 1.17 -7.42
N ILE A 85 -20.60 1.57 -8.34
CA ILE A 85 -20.33 1.47 -9.78
C ILE A 85 -19.31 2.54 -10.17
N VAL A 86 -18.23 2.11 -10.82
CA VAL A 86 -17.16 2.98 -11.30
C VAL A 86 -16.95 2.73 -12.79
N LYS A 87 -17.16 3.77 -13.59
CA LYS A 87 -16.87 3.73 -15.03
C LYS A 87 -15.37 3.92 -15.27
N VAL A 88 -14.72 2.93 -15.87
CA VAL A 88 -13.28 2.91 -16.14
C VAL A 88 -12.99 2.96 -17.65
N PRO A 89 -11.85 3.58 -18.08
CA PRO A 89 -10.85 4.25 -17.23
C PRO A 89 -11.38 5.56 -16.62
N LEU A 90 -10.92 5.87 -15.38
CA LEU A 90 -11.19 7.14 -14.72
C LEU A 90 -10.60 8.29 -15.57
N GLN A 91 -11.34 9.40 -15.72
CA GLN A 91 -10.91 10.52 -16.56
C GLN A 91 -10.19 11.60 -15.76
N THR A 92 -10.73 11.95 -14.61
CA THR A 92 -10.21 12.99 -13.73
C THR A 92 -10.28 12.51 -12.29
N VAL A 93 -9.26 12.78 -11.51
CA VAL A 93 -9.20 12.35 -10.10
C VAL A 93 -8.62 13.44 -9.21
N ILE A 94 -9.01 13.39 -7.95
CA ILE A 94 -8.37 14.13 -6.87
C ILE A 94 -7.60 13.12 -6.02
N ALA A 95 -6.29 13.34 -5.85
CA ALA A 95 -5.42 12.51 -5.03
C ALA A 95 -5.16 13.19 -3.67
N PHE A 96 -5.45 12.47 -2.58
CA PHE A 96 -5.37 13.03 -1.23
C PHE A 96 -3.98 12.92 -0.59
N SER A 97 -3.08 12.17 -1.21
CA SER A 97 -1.71 11.99 -0.70
C SER A 97 -0.68 11.91 -1.82
N THR A 98 0.58 12.18 -1.48
CA THR A 98 1.72 12.05 -2.39
C THR A 98 1.88 10.60 -2.90
N ILE A 99 1.61 9.60 -2.07
CA ILE A 99 1.70 8.18 -2.45
C ILE A 99 0.77 7.87 -3.64
N GLN A 100 -0.46 8.37 -3.60
CA GLN A 100 -1.42 8.18 -4.69
C GLN A 100 -0.96 8.87 -5.98
N CYS A 101 -0.36 10.06 -5.87
CA CYS A 101 0.25 10.74 -7.00
C CYS A 101 1.41 9.93 -7.60
N SER A 102 2.25 9.35 -6.76
CA SER A 102 3.37 8.49 -7.19
C SER A 102 2.87 7.20 -7.84
N MET A 103 1.86 6.54 -7.28
CA MET A 103 1.25 5.35 -7.89
C MET A 103 0.71 5.63 -9.29
N LEU A 104 0.02 6.77 -9.48
CA LEU A 104 -0.49 7.15 -10.80
C LEU A 104 0.64 7.50 -11.77
N LYS A 105 1.73 8.09 -11.29
CA LYS A 105 2.91 8.37 -12.10
C LYS A 105 3.54 7.06 -12.61
N GLU A 106 3.68 6.05 -11.79
CA GLU A 106 4.30 4.77 -12.19
C GLU A 106 3.50 4.02 -13.27
N ILE A 107 2.18 4.20 -13.31
CA ILE A 107 1.32 3.63 -14.36
C ILE A 107 1.01 4.60 -15.51
N ASP A 108 1.74 5.73 -15.61
CA ASP A 108 1.59 6.78 -16.63
C ASP A 108 0.22 7.50 -16.64
N GLU A 109 -0.48 7.53 -15.50
CA GLU A 109 -1.81 8.15 -15.37
C GLU A 109 -1.84 9.43 -14.51
N GLN A 110 -0.68 10.00 -14.16
CA GLN A 110 -0.56 11.25 -13.39
C GLN A 110 -1.24 12.46 -14.07
N HIS A 111 -1.44 12.41 -15.39
CA HIS A 111 -2.09 13.46 -16.16
C HIS A 111 -3.59 13.61 -15.84
N ARG A 112 -4.20 12.61 -15.22
CA ARG A 112 -5.60 12.62 -14.79
C ARG A 112 -5.84 13.31 -13.45
N ILE A 113 -4.77 13.66 -12.73
CA ILE A 113 -4.87 14.39 -11.47
C ILE A 113 -5.24 15.85 -11.77
N THR A 114 -6.40 16.27 -11.27
CA THR A 114 -6.91 17.66 -11.39
C THR A 114 -6.90 18.41 -10.05
N GLY A 115 -6.81 17.68 -8.93
CA GLY A 115 -6.72 18.25 -7.61
C GLY A 115 -5.89 17.38 -6.68
N VAL A 116 -5.26 18.00 -5.69
CA VAL A 116 -4.49 17.34 -4.65
C VAL A 116 -4.79 17.96 -3.29
N CYS A 117 -4.51 17.22 -2.21
CA CYS A 117 -4.46 17.79 -0.88
C CYS A 117 -3.01 17.94 -0.43
N GLN A 118 -2.75 18.96 0.42
CA GLN A 118 -1.44 19.17 1.03
C GLN A 118 -0.29 19.28 0.01
N ALA A 119 -0.49 20.02 -1.07
CA ALA A 119 0.45 20.18 -2.19
C ALA A 119 1.89 20.50 -1.78
N LYS A 120 2.10 21.17 -0.64
CA LYS A 120 3.43 21.49 -0.10
C LYS A 120 4.28 20.26 0.28
N TYR A 121 3.65 19.08 0.44
CA TYR A 121 4.36 17.84 0.76
C TYR A 121 4.53 16.94 -0.47
N ILE A 122 4.02 17.34 -1.63
CA ILE A 122 4.13 16.57 -2.88
C ILE A 122 5.31 17.09 -3.68
N ASP A 123 6.46 16.44 -3.54
CA ASP A 123 7.68 16.81 -4.25
C ASP A 123 7.83 16.01 -5.57
N LEU A 124 6.78 16.04 -6.39
CA LEU A 124 6.76 15.47 -7.73
C LEU A 124 6.80 16.60 -8.76
N PRO A 125 7.85 16.72 -9.58
CA PRO A 125 8.01 17.85 -10.53
C PRO A 125 6.78 18.09 -11.40
N TYR A 126 6.21 17.02 -11.95
CA TYR A 126 4.99 17.11 -12.76
C TYR A 126 3.82 17.78 -12.01
N ILE A 127 3.59 17.39 -10.74
CA ILE A 127 2.50 17.95 -9.93
C ILE A 127 2.80 19.44 -9.62
N GLN A 128 4.03 19.75 -9.21
CA GLN A 128 4.42 21.11 -8.86
C GLN A 128 4.36 22.08 -10.03
N GLU A 129 4.77 21.65 -11.23
CA GLU A 129 4.64 22.45 -12.46
C GLU A 129 3.18 22.74 -12.82
N ARG A 130 2.31 21.74 -12.68
CA ARG A 130 0.88 21.90 -12.97
C ARG A 130 0.13 22.71 -11.91
N LEU A 131 0.54 22.64 -10.65
CA LEU A 131 0.04 23.54 -9.60
C LEU A 131 0.39 24.99 -9.92
N LYS A 132 1.64 25.28 -10.27
CA LYS A 132 2.09 26.63 -10.70
C LYS A 132 1.35 27.13 -11.92
N ALA A 133 1.00 26.24 -12.84
CA ALA A 133 0.25 26.55 -14.05
C ALA A 133 -1.28 26.63 -13.83
N GLY A 134 -1.79 26.45 -12.61
CA GLY A 134 -3.23 26.41 -12.29
C GLY A 134 -4.00 25.25 -12.93
N LYS A 135 -3.30 24.20 -13.36
CA LYS A 135 -3.90 22.99 -13.99
C LYS A 135 -4.21 21.89 -12.98
N ILE A 136 -3.66 21.97 -11.78
CA ILE A 136 -4.00 21.18 -10.60
C ILE A 136 -4.30 22.17 -9.49
N ILE A 137 -5.33 21.87 -8.69
CA ILE A 137 -5.76 22.72 -7.59
C ILE A 137 -5.33 22.07 -6.25
N ASP A 138 -4.72 22.88 -5.36
CA ASP A 138 -4.49 22.47 -3.97
C ASP A 138 -5.77 22.70 -3.15
N LEU A 139 -6.37 21.62 -2.70
CA LEU A 139 -7.59 21.62 -1.87
C LEU A 139 -7.28 21.79 -0.37
N GLY A 140 -6.04 22.03 0.00
CA GLY A 140 -5.62 22.24 1.38
C GLY A 140 -5.46 20.96 2.19
N SER A 141 -6.01 20.95 3.41
CA SER A 141 -5.84 19.80 4.30
C SER A 141 -6.62 18.56 3.86
N MET A 142 -6.00 17.39 3.89
CA MET A 142 -6.67 16.11 3.62
C MET A 142 -7.81 15.79 4.61
N HIS A 143 -7.75 16.33 5.84
CA HIS A 143 -8.81 16.13 6.84
C HIS A 143 -9.98 17.11 6.69
N LYS A 144 -9.75 18.23 6.01
CA LYS A 144 -10.76 19.26 5.75
C LYS A 144 -10.44 19.97 4.44
N PRO A 145 -10.59 19.29 3.29
CA PRO A 145 -10.36 19.91 2.00
C PRO A 145 -11.39 20.97 1.68
N ASP A 146 -11.09 21.84 0.72
CA ASP A 146 -12.04 22.79 0.16
C ASP A 146 -13.07 22.03 -0.67
N VAL A 147 -14.24 21.78 -0.07
CA VAL A 147 -15.33 21.00 -0.68
C VAL A 147 -15.94 21.72 -1.87
N GLU A 148 -16.02 23.04 -1.85
CA GLU A 148 -16.58 23.82 -2.96
C GLU A 148 -15.70 23.66 -4.21
N GLN A 149 -14.39 23.86 -4.07
CA GLN A 149 -13.46 23.63 -5.18
C GLN A 149 -13.45 22.17 -5.63
N LEU A 150 -13.53 21.22 -4.69
CA LEU A 150 -13.60 19.79 -5.01
C LEU A 150 -14.79 19.46 -5.90
N ILE A 151 -15.99 19.98 -5.57
CA ILE A 151 -17.21 19.78 -6.36
C ILE A 151 -17.08 20.45 -7.73
N ASN A 152 -16.54 21.66 -7.79
CA ASN A 152 -16.36 22.42 -9.03
C ASN A 152 -15.41 21.72 -10.02
N LEU A 153 -14.45 20.94 -9.54
CA LEU A 153 -13.57 20.14 -10.39
C LEU A 153 -14.27 18.95 -11.06
N MET A 154 -15.46 18.57 -10.60
CA MET A 154 -16.27 17.44 -11.09
C MET A 154 -15.40 16.18 -11.35
N PRO A 155 -14.67 15.68 -10.35
CA PRO A 155 -13.80 14.53 -10.55
C PRO A 155 -14.60 13.25 -10.78
N SER A 156 -14.05 12.33 -11.56
CA SER A 156 -14.61 10.98 -11.75
C SER A 156 -14.53 10.16 -10.46
N ALA A 157 -13.53 10.43 -9.63
CA ALA A 157 -13.34 9.79 -8.32
C ALA A 157 -12.40 10.60 -7.41
N LEU A 158 -12.49 10.32 -6.10
CA LEU A 158 -11.52 10.74 -5.08
C LEU A 158 -10.67 9.52 -4.71
N ILE A 159 -9.35 9.65 -4.75
CA ILE A 159 -8.44 8.60 -4.28
C ILE A 159 -7.97 8.98 -2.87
N VAL A 160 -8.26 8.14 -1.89
CA VAL A 160 -8.04 8.46 -0.49
C VAL A 160 -7.43 7.28 0.27
N SER A 161 -6.64 7.57 1.30
CA SER A 161 -6.27 6.54 2.28
C SER A 161 -7.42 6.38 3.27
N ALA A 162 -7.95 5.17 3.40
CA ALA A 162 -9.04 4.88 4.32
C ALA A 162 -8.61 5.14 5.78
N MET A 163 -9.57 5.49 6.63
CA MET A 163 -9.37 5.70 8.05
C MET A 163 -10.42 4.91 8.83
N GLU A 164 -10.07 4.43 10.02
CA GLU A 164 -10.96 3.69 10.90
C GLU A 164 -12.28 4.43 11.20
N THR A 165 -12.20 5.75 11.31
CA THR A 165 -13.36 6.62 11.58
C THR A 165 -14.23 6.90 10.36
N GLY A 166 -13.92 6.27 9.19
CA GLY A 166 -14.61 6.50 7.92
C GLY A 166 -14.21 7.81 7.24
N MET A 167 -14.82 8.07 6.09
CA MET A 167 -14.52 9.25 5.26
C MET A 167 -15.40 10.46 5.56
N GLY A 168 -16.32 10.30 6.53
CA GLY A 168 -17.14 11.40 7.06
C GLY A 168 -18.03 12.08 6.01
N TYR A 169 -17.82 13.38 5.77
CA TYR A 169 -18.63 14.16 4.84
C TYR A 169 -18.37 13.85 3.36
N LEU A 170 -17.22 13.27 3.01
CA LEU A 170 -16.91 12.90 1.61
C LEU A 170 -17.89 11.87 1.07
N ASP A 171 -18.39 10.96 1.91
CA ASP A 171 -19.39 9.97 1.54
C ASP A 171 -20.72 10.61 1.06
N LYS A 172 -21.00 11.86 1.47
CA LYS A 172 -22.20 12.61 1.10
C LYS A 172 -22.10 13.28 -0.27
N LEU A 173 -20.92 13.37 -0.84
CA LEU A 173 -20.68 14.10 -2.11
C LEU A 173 -21.17 13.35 -3.34
N ARG A 174 -21.53 12.07 -3.23
CA ARG A 174 -21.94 11.20 -4.34
C ARG A 174 -20.88 11.07 -5.44
N ILE A 175 -19.62 11.34 -5.12
CA ILE A 175 -18.46 11.12 -5.96
C ILE A 175 -17.85 9.78 -5.53
N PRO A 176 -17.55 8.87 -6.44
CA PRO A 176 -16.90 7.61 -6.08
C PRO A 176 -15.62 7.84 -5.26
N ILE A 177 -15.52 7.22 -4.11
CA ILE A 177 -14.33 7.24 -3.27
C ILE A 177 -13.57 5.95 -3.51
N ILE A 178 -12.35 6.04 -4.04
CA ILE A 178 -11.44 4.92 -4.22
C ILE A 178 -10.51 4.89 -3.01
N ALA A 179 -10.85 4.04 -2.07
CA ALA A 179 -10.14 3.92 -0.80
C ALA A 179 -8.97 2.95 -0.90
N THR A 180 -7.82 3.32 -0.36
CA THR A 180 -6.64 2.46 -0.24
C THR A 180 -6.33 2.16 1.22
N THR A 181 -5.88 0.94 1.50
CA THR A 181 -5.39 0.50 2.82
C THR A 181 -3.98 -0.07 2.73
N ASP A 182 -3.23 0.29 1.70
CA ASP A 182 -1.86 -0.18 1.41
C ASP A 182 -0.91 0.00 2.60
N TYR A 183 -1.07 1.07 3.35
CA TYR A 183 -0.25 1.38 4.53
C TYR A 183 -0.48 0.41 5.72
N MET A 184 -1.53 -0.43 5.65
CA MET A 184 -1.85 -1.46 6.65
C MET A 184 -1.28 -2.84 6.28
N GLU A 185 -0.65 -2.98 5.11
CA GLU A 185 0.04 -4.22 4.74
C GLU A 185 1.26 -4.45 5.63
N ASP A 186 1.43 -5.69 6.09
CA ASP A 186 2.51 -6.08 6.99
C ASP A 186 3.86 -6.25 6.26
N THR A 187 3.84 -6.42 4.95
CA THR A 187 5.03 -6.73 4.15
C THR A 187 5.27 -5.67 3.07
N ALA A 188 6.54 -5.51 2.72
CA ALA A 188 6.98 -4.58 1.69
C ALA A 188 6.38 -4.92 0.31
N LEU A 189 6.41 -6.18 -0.07
CA LEU A 189 5.83 -6.64 -1.33
C LEU A 189 4.30 -6.60 -1.31
N GLY A 190 3.65 -6.86 -0.16
CA GLY A 190 2.21 -6.69 -0.03
C GLY A 190 1.78 -5.26 -0.32
N ARG A 191 2.51 -4.29 0.22
CA ARG A 191 2.25 -2.87 -0.03
C ARG A 191 2.53 -2.48 -1.49
N ALA A 192 3.63 -2.96 -2.07
CA ALA A 192 3.98 -2.67 -3.46
C ALA A 192 2.96 -3.26 -4.47
N GLU A 193 2.34 -4.37 -4.13
CA GLU A 193 1.33 -4.99 -5.00
C GLU A 193 0.06 -4.14 -5.17
N TRP A 194 -0.15 -3.11 -4.34
CA TRP A 194 -1.25 -2.16 -4.51
C TRP A 194 -1.15 -1.31 -5.78
N ILE A 195 -0.01 -1.29 -6.47
CA ILE A 195 0.07 -0.71 -7.83
C ILE A 195 -0.92 -1.39 -8.78
N ARG A 196 -1.16 -2.69 -8.62
CA ARG A 196 -2.15 -3.47 -9.38
C ARG A 196 -3.58 -3.01 -9.08
N TYR A 197 -3.87 -2.67 -7.81
CA TYR A 197 -5.15 -2.10 -7.44
C TYR A 197 -5.41 -0.77 -8.15
N HIS A 198 -4.45 0.14 -8.13
CA HIS A 198 -4.59 1.43 -8.82
C HIS A 198 -4.80 1.23 -10.33
N ALA A 199 -4.05 0.34 -10.94
CA ALA A 199 -4.11 0.06 -12.38
C ALA A 199 -5.50 -0.39 -12.88
N LEU A 200 -6.28 -1.10 -12.05
CA LEU A 200 -7.63 -1.54 -12.39
C LEU A 200 -8.56 -0.40 -12.80
N PHE A 201 -8.38 0.77 -12.19
CA PHE A 201 -9.22 1.94 -12.46
C PHE A 201 -8.84 2.69 -13.73
N TYR A 202 -7.75 2.28 -14.41
CA TYR A 202 -7.20 2.96 -15.59
C TYR A 202 -6.97 2.04 -16.79
N GLY A 203 -7.25 0.73 -16.66
CA GLY A 203 -6.96 -0.25 -17.71
C GLY A 203 -5.46 -0.46 -17.93
N LYS A 204 -4.66 -0.36 -16.86
CA LYS A 204 -3.19 -0.46 -16.88
C LYS A 204 -2.65 -1.73 -16.21
N GLU A 205 -3.47 -2.77 -16.10
CA GLU A 205 -3.16 -3.99 -15.37
C GLU A 205 -1.87 -4.65 -15.87
N ALA A 206 -1.69 -4.76 -17.19
CA ALA A 206 -0.49 -5.37 -17.77
C ALA A 206 0.79 -4.59 -17.44
N LEU A 207 0.73 -3.24 -17.42
CA LEU A 207 1.86 -2.41 -17.02
C LEU A 207 2.18 -2.62 -15.53
N ALA A 208 1.16 -2.56 -14.68
CA ALA A 208 1.33 -2.74 -13.24
C ALA A 208 1.84 -4.14 -12.88
N ASP A 209 1.41 -5.17 -13.61
CA ASP A 209 1.93 -6.54 -13.46
C ASP A 209 3.42 -6.61 -13.75
N SER A 210 3.86 -6.00 -14.85
CA SER A 210 5.28 -5.96 -15.23
C SER A 210 6.12 -5.19 -14.20
N LEU A 211 5.65 -4.05 -13.74
CA LEU A 211 6.32 -3.22 -12.73
C LEU A 211 6.43 -3.97 -11.39
N PHE A 212 5.34 -4.58 -10.94
CA PHE A 212 5.35 -5.34 -9.70
C PHE A 212 6.26 -6.57 -9.77
N GLN A 213 6.19 -7.36 -10.85
CA GLN A 213 7.06 -8.53 -11.04
C GLN A 213 8.54 -8.16 -11.03
N GLU A 214 8.92 -7.06 -11.66
CA GLU A 214 10.30 -6.58 -11.64
C GLU A 214 10.73 -6.12 -10.25
N THR A 215 9.88 -5.40 -9.51
CA THR A 215 10.12 -5.01 -8.12
C THR A 215 10.26 -6.25 -7.22
N GLU A 216 9.36 -7.24 -7.35
CA GLU A 216 9.40 -8.52 -6.61
C GLU A 216 10.69 -9.28 -6.88
N ARG A 217 11.12 -9.36 -8.15
CA ARG A 217 12.36 -10.03 -8.55
C ARG A 217 13.59 -9.38 -7.88
N ARG A 218 13.73 -8.05 -8.00
CA ARG A 218 14.85 -7.31 -7.38
C ARG A 218 14.83 -7.42 -5.86
N TYR A 219 13.66 -7.33 -5.24
CA TYR A 219 13.50 -7.48 -3.81
C TYR A 219 13.99 -8.85 -3.32
N ASN A 220 13.55 -9.92 -3.97
CA ASN A 220 13.92 -11.29 -3.61
C ASN A 220 15.40 -11.57 -3.88
N GLU A 221 16.00 -11.05 -4.93
CA GLU A 221 17.44 -11.17 -5.18
C GLU A 221 18.29 -10.56 -4.05
N ILE A 222 17.89 -9.39 -3.54
CA ILE A 222 18.60 -8.75 -2.42
C ILE A 222 18.42 -9.59 -1.14
N LYS A 223 17.20 -9.99 -0.84
CA LYS A 223 16.86 -10.83 0.31
C LYS A 223 17.65 -12.14 0.31
N ASP A 224 17.73 -12.82 -0.84
CA ASP A 224 18.46 -14.10 -0.96
C ASP A 224 19.96 -13.93 -0.79
N ARG A 225 20.56 -12.81 -1.23
CA ARG A 225 21.98 -12.51 -1.01
C ARG A 225 22.36 -12.45 0.46
N VAL A 226 21.49 -11.90 1.31
CA VAL A 226 21.76 -11.68 2.73
C VAL A 226 21.19 -12.77 3.64
N LYS A 227 20.35 -13.67 3.11
CA LYS A 227 19.63 -14.71 3.87
C LYS A 227 20.52 -15.56 4.76
N ASN A 228 21.72 -15.91 4.25
CA ASN A 228 22.69 -16.77 4.92
C ASN A 228 23.87 -15.98 5.51
N ALA A 229 23.73 -14.68 5.72
CA ALA A 229 24.76 -13.89 6.38
C ALA A 229 25.07 -14.46 7.77
N SER A 230 26.35 -14.65 8.06
CA SER A 230 26.80 -15.25 9.33
C SER A 230 26.59 -14.34 10.54
N ASN A 231 26.55 -13.03 10.30
CA ASN A 231 26.28 -12.02 11.33
C ASN A 231 24.98 -11.28 11.00
N LYS A 232 24.10 -11.13 11.97
CA LYS A 232 22.88 -10.35 11.86
C LYS A 232 22.94 -9.20 12.85
N PRO A 233 23.27 -7.98 12.39
CA PRO A 233 23.36 -6.85 13.30
C PRO A 233 22.00 -6.55 13.94
N THR A 234 22.03 -6.20 15.22
CA THR A 234 20.85 -5.73 15.95
C THR A 234 20.53 -4.30 15.55
N VAL A 235 19.27 -4.04 15.21
CA VAL A 235 18.82 -2.78 14.61
C VAL A 235 17.65 -2.19 15.38
N PHE A 236 17.70 -0.88 15.64
CA PHE A 236 16.54 -0.12 16.10
C PHE A 236 16.38 1.16 15.28
N ASN A 237 15.27 1.88 15.47
CA ASN A 237 14.88 2.95 14.55
C ASN A 237 14.30 4.17 15.24
N ASP A 238 14.25 5.27 14.43
CA ASP A 238 13.61 6.56 14.70
C ASP A 238 14.16 7.32 15.90
N LEU A 239 13.53 8.45 16.21
CA LEU A 239 13.81 9.33 17.33
C LEU A 239 12.59 9.42 18.24
N LYS A 240 12.79 9.85 19.46
CA LYS A 240 11.67 10.22 20.32
C LYS A 240 10.97 11.48 19.77
N PHE A 241 9.68 11.55 20.00
CA PHE A 241 8.86 12.73 19.76
C PHE A 241 8.34 13.26 21.10
N GLY A 242 8.80 14.42 21.49
CA GLY A 242 8.58 14.95 22.83
C GLY A 242 9.18 14.01 23.90
N LYS A 243 8.35 13.49 24.80
CA LYS A 243 8.79 12.58 25.88
C LYS A 243 8.67 11.10 25.52
N THR A 244 8.13 10.76 24.36
CA THR A 244 7.85 9.37 23.98
C THR A 244 8.58 8.98 22.72
N TRP A 245 8.97 7.69 22.65
CA TRP A 245 9.51 7.04 21.48
C TRP A 245 8.45 6.12 20.89
N ARG A 246 8.15 6.25 19.61
CA ARG A 246 7.22 5.38 18.94
C ARG A 246 7.99 4.23 18.30
N ILE A 247 7.85 3.05 18.88
CA ILE A 247 8.54 1.83 18.46
C ILE A 247 7.58 0.98 17.62
N ALA A 248 8.04 0.57 16.45
CA ALA A 248 7.30 -0.35 15.58
C ALA A 248 7.23 -1.74 16.23
N GLY A 249 6.11 -2.42 16.12
CA GLY A 249 5.95 -3.80 16.59
C GLY A 249 6.81 -4.79 15.81
N GLY A 250 7.12 -5.92 16.40
CA GLY A 250 8.00 -6.94 15.81
C GLY A 250 7.41 -7.68 14.60
N LYS A 251 6.11 -7.53 14.32
CA LYS A 251 5.45 -8.02 13.11
C LYS A 251 5.08 -6.90 12.14
N SER A 252 5.51 -5.67 12.41
CA SER A 252 5.26 -4.52 11.56
C SER A 252 5.99 -4.61 10.23
N TYR A 253 5.54 -3.79 9.28
CA TYR A 253 6.20 -3.57 7.99
C TYR A 253 7.71 -3.33 8.13
N LEU A 254 8.12 -2.41 9.04
CA LEU A 254 9.53 -2.07 9.24
C LEU A 254 10.33 -3.24 9.83
N ALA A 255 9.79 -3.95 10.81
CA ALA A 255 10.45 -5.13 11.39
C ALA A 255 10.65 -6.24 10.35
N ASN A 256 9.66 -6.44 9.48
CA ASN A 256 9.77 -7.39 8.37
C ASN A 256 10.84 -6.94 7.35
N LEU A 257 10.91 -5.66 7.02
CA LEU A 257 11.90 -5.11 6.10
C LEU A 257 13.33 -5.24 6.66
N ILE A 258 13.56 -4.94 7.95
CA ILE A 258 14.84 -5.15 8.63
C ILE A 258 15.26 -6.63 8.58
N ARG A 259 14.32 -7.53 8.84
CA ARG A 259 14.58 -8.99 8.79
C ARG A 259 14.92 -9.45 7.39
N ASP A 260 14.22 -8.97 6.37
CA ASP A 260 14.46 -9.29 4.96
C ASP A 260 15.80 -8.73 4.47
N ALA A 261 16.27 -7.63 5.05
CA ALA A 261 17.61 -7.07 4.83
C ALA A 261 18.74 -7.81 5.60
N GLY A 262 18.41 -8.87 6.34
CA GLY A 262 19.37 -9.67 7.11
C GLY A 262 19.75 -9.11 8.48
N GLY A 263 19.01 -8.11 9.00
CA GLY A 263 19.19 -7.57 10.35
C GLY A 263 18.27 -8.27 11.38
N GLU A 264 18.54 -8.03 12.65
CA GLU A 264 17.71 -8.44 13.77
C GLU A 264 17.09 -7.20 14.42
N TYR A 265 15.76 -7.08 14.35
CA TYR A 265 15.06 -5.96 14.96
C TYR A 265 15.01 -6.15 16.48
N VAL A 266 15.37 -5.13 17.25
CA VAL A 266 15.49 -5.23 18.72
C VAL A 266 14.16 -5.66 19.40
N TRP A 267 13.01 -5.32 18.79
CA TRP A 267 11.68 -5.75 19.27
C TRP A 267 11.08 -6.89 18.44
N ASN A 268 11.90 -7.82 17.95
CA ASN A 268 11.45 -8.99 17.18
C ASN A 268 10.55 -9.96 17.97
N ASP A 269 10.59 -9.89 19.29
CA ASP A 269 9.77 -10.65 20.26
C ASP A 269 8.35 -10.07 20.44
N ASP A 270 8.11 -8.83 20.03
CA ASP A 270 6.77 -8.22 20.02
C ASP A 270 5.92 -8.77 18.85
N ASN A 271 4.71 -9.24 19.14
CA ASN A 271 3.81 -9.81 18.16
C ASN A 271 2.87 -8.80 17.50
N SER A 272 2.95 -7.52 17.85
CA SER A 272 2.10 -6.48 17.25
C SER A 272 2.57 -6.08 15.85
N THR A 273 1.63 -5.69 14.99
CA THR A 273 1.88 -5.08 13.67
C THR A 273 1.91 -3.55 13.73
N GLY A 274 1.34 -2.97 14.77
CA GLY A 274 1.25 -1.53 14.98
C GLY A 274 2.52 -0.94 15.61
N SER A 275 2.33 0.11 16.41
CA SER A 275 3.44 0.75 17.15
C SER A 275 3.06 1.02 18.60
N THR A 276 4.03 0.87 19.49
CA THR A 276 3.90 1.13 20.93
C THR A 276 4.67 2.39 21.30
N ARG A 277 4.18 3.13 22.30
CA ARG A 277 4.86 4.30 22.85
C ARG A 277 5.64 3.88 24.09
N LEU A 278 6.95 4.09 24.08
CA LEU A 278 7.86 3.82 25.18
C LEU A 278 8.53 5.11 25.66
N SER A 279 9.00 5.12 26.90
CA SER A 279 9.89 6.19 27.36
C SER A 279 11.30 6.01 26.78
N ALA A 280 12.09 7.07 26.79
CA ALA A 280 13.46 7.02 26.29
C ALA A 280 14.35 6.06 27.10
N GLU A 281 14.08 5.94 28.41
CA GLU A 281 14.79 5.02 29.32
C GLU A 281 14.49 3.57 28.97
N MET A 282 13.22 3.22 28.69
CA MET A 282 12.84 1.86 28.25
C MET A 282 13.48 1.49 26.92
N VAL A 283 13.60 2.47 25.99
CA VAL A 283 14.27 2.24 24.71
C VAL A 283 15.77 2.08 24.91
N LEU A 284 16.39 2.88 25.78
CA LEU A 284 17.81 2.76 26.10
C LEU A 284 18.12 1.42 26.80
N ASP A 285 17.26 0.98 27.71
CA ASP A 285 17.42 -0.33 28.39
C ASP A 285 17.45 -1.48 27.38
N LYS A 286 16.50 -1.51 26.40
CA LYS A 286 16.39 -2.59 25.43
C LYS A 286 17.32 -2.45 24.22
N ALA A 287 17.50 -1.25 23.70
CA ALA A 287 18.26 -0.98 22.47
C ALA A 287 19.63 -0.31 22.70
N GLY A 288 20.02 -0.10 23.96
CA GLY A 288 21.25 0.61 24.29
C GLY A 288 22.51 -0.02 23.72
N LEU A 289 22.56 -1.33 23.53
CA LEU A 289 23.69 -2.07 22.97
C LEU A 289 23.53 -2.42 21.49
N ALA A 290 22.43 -2.02 20.84
CA ALA A 290 22.19 -2.31 19.44
C ALA A 290 23.33 -1.85 18.53
N ASP A 291 23.56 -2.61 17.46
CA ASP A 291 24.68 -2.36 16.55
C ASP A 291 24.43 -1.20 15.63
N ILE A 292 23.19 -1.07 15.12
CA ILE A 292 22.82 -0.08 14.09
C ILE A 292 21.57 0.68 14.52
N TRP A 293 21.61 2.00 14.27
CA TRP A 293 20.48 2.88 14.47
C TRP A 293 20.06 3.55 13.16
N LEU A 294 18.83 3.27 12.69
CA LEU A 294 18.24 3.87 11.50
C LEU A 294 17.36 5.06 11.89
N LEU A 295 17.69 6.24 11.43
CA LEU A 295 16.93 7.47 11.71
C LEU A 295 16.11 7.90 10.50
N LYS A 296 14.83 8.25 10.71
CA LYS A 296 14.05 9.05 9.76
C LYS A 296 13.73 10.41 10.38
N TYR A 297 13.95 11.45 9.62
CA TYR A 297 13.69 12.83 10.04
C TYR A 297 13.38 13.72 8.84
N ASN A 298 12.74 14.86 9.07
CA ASN A 298 12.48 15.88 8.06
C ASN A 298 13.07 17.21 8.56
N ARG A 299 14.20 17.62 7.99
CA ARG A 299 14.95 18.82 8.37
C ARG A 299 15.57 19.46 7.14
N GLU A 300 15.84 20.77 7.21
CA GLU A 300 16.58 21.48 6.16
C GLU A 300 18.01 20.97 6.02
N GLU A 301 18.65 20.60 7.11
CA GLU A 301 20.02 20.08 7.16
C GLU A 301 20.04 18.64 7.68
N ASP A 302 21.01 17.87 7.23
CA ASP A 302 21.23 16.52 7.72
C ASP A 302 21.69 16.54 9.18
N PHE A 303 21.34 15.49 9.94
CA PHE A 303 21.87 15.32 11.27
C PHE A 303 23.36 15.03 11.24
N THR A 304 24.08 15.59 12.21
CA THR A 304 25.43 15.18 12.60
C THR A 304 25.37 14.56 14.00
N TYR A 305 26.40 13.85 14.41
CA TYR A 305 26.51 13.31 15.78
C TYR A 305 26.44 14.43 16.82
N ASN A 306 27.11 15.57 16.57
CA ASN A 306 27.07 16.71 17.46
C ASN A 306 25.67 17.28 17.60
N ARG A 307 24.95 17.47 16.52
CA ARG A 307 23.57 17.99 16.53
C ARG A 307 22.60 17.02 17.22
N LEU A 308 22.74 15.71 16.98
CA LEU A 308 21.94 14.69 17.63
C LEU A 308 22.15 14.70 19.16
N LYS A 309 23.40 14.82 19.62
CA LYS A 309 23.75 14.95 21.04
C LYS A 309 23.21 16.23 21.68
N GLN A 310 23.20 17.35 20.93
CA GLN A 310 22.63 18.62 21.41
C GLN A 310 21.10 18.55 21.54
N GLU A 311 20.42 17.83 20.66
CA GLU A 311 18.97 17.69 20.70
C GLU A 311 18.52 16.91 21.96
N ASP A 312 19.24 15.82 22.32
CA ASP A 312 19.08 15.15 23.60
C ASP A 312 20.33 14.35 23.98
N LYS A 313 20.81 14.57 25.21
CA LYS A 313 22.00 13.91 25.74
C LYS A 313 21.85 12.39 25.87
N ILE A 314 20.59 11.88 25.96
CA ILE A 314 20.34 10.44 26.07
C ILE A 314 20.80 9.70 24.81
N TYR A 315 20.77 10.34 23.63
CA TYR A 315 21.19 9.72 22.37
C TYR A 315 22.66 9.28 22.38
N ALA A 316 23.53 10.02 23.07
CA ALA A 316 24.93 9.67 23.21
C ALA A 316 25.20 8.45 24.13
N GLN A 317 24.16 7.91 24.78
CA GLN A 317 24.30 6.71 25.61
C GLN A 317 24.13 5.41 24.82
N PHE A 318 23.58 5.48 23.60
CA PHE A 318 23.40 4.29 22.74
C PHE A 318 24.74 3.81 22.14
N GLY A 319 24.93 2.50 22.10
CA GLY A 319 26.11 1.84 21.52
C GLY A 319 26.32 2.21 20.05
N ALA A 320 25.26 2.27 19.26
CA ALA A 320 25.31 2.70 17.85
C ALA A 320 25.82 4.14 17.69
N PHE A 321 25.54 5.04 18.63
CA PHE A 321 26.10 6.40 18.64
C PHE A 321 27.61 6.37 18.85
N ASN A 322 28.07 5.62 19.84
CA ASN A 322 29.49 5.54 20.21
C ASN A 322 30.32 4.79 19.15
N LYS A 323 29.74 3.80 18.46
CA LYS A 323 30.35 3.04 17.36
C LYS A 323 30.27 3.76 16.00
N LYS A 324 29.64 4.95 15.93
CA LYS A 324 29.40 5.68 14.66
C LYS A 324 28.59 4.85 13.65
N GLN A 325 27.58 4.12 14.13
CA GLN A 325 26.70 3.27 13.33
C GLN A 325 25.28 3.82 13.30
N ILE A 326 25.15 5.12 13.05
CA ILE A 326 23.87 5.78 12.85
C ILE A 326 23.72 6.16 11.36
N TRP A 327 22.59 5.78 10.79
CA TRP A 327 22.27 6.03 9.40
C TRP A 327 20.99 6.85 9.30
N GLY A 328 21.09 8.03 8.72
CA GLY A 328 20.02 8.99 8.61
C GLY A 328 19.33 8.96 7.26
N CYS A 329 18.01 9.06 7.26
CA CYS A 329 17.18 9.28 6.09
C CYS A 329 16.46 10.62 6.29
N ASN A 330 16.89 11.67 5.59
CA ASN A 330 16.23 12.97 5.61
C ASN A 330 15.09 12.99 4.59
N THR A 331 13.88 12.72 5.06
CA THR A 331 12.68 12.63 4.22
C THR A 331 12.25 13.99 3.62
N GLY A 332 12.88 15.08 4.01
CA GLY A 332 12.76 16.39 3.34
C GLY A 332 13.66 16.53 2.11
N ARG A 333 14.56 15.57 1.86
CA ARG A 333 15.53 15.60 0.75
C ARG A 333 15.49 14.36 -0.13
N VAL A 334 14.83 13.28 0.32
CA VAL A 334 14.67 12.03 -0.41
C VAL A 334 13.22 11.58 -0.38
N HIS A 335 12.76 10.97 -1.44
CA HIS A 335 11.38 10.51 -1.63
C HIS A 335 11.09 9.18 -0.90
N TYR A 336 11.50 9.09 0.38
CA TYR A 336 11.37 7.84 1.15
C TYR A 336 9.93 7.32 1.23
N PHE A 337 8.97 8.20 1.50
CA PHE A 337 7.57 7.81 1.66
C PHE A 337 6.86 7.54 0.33
N GLU A 338 7.32 8.17 -0.74
CA GLU A 338 6.84 7.97 -2.11
C GLU A 338 7.38 6.65 -2.69
N ASP A 339 8.68 6.38 -2.48
CA ASP A 339 9.36 5.21 -3.03
C ASP A 339 9.06 3.93 -2.26
N LEU A 340 8.96 4.01 -0.94
CA LEU A 340 8.78 2.84 -0.07
C LEU A 340 7.58 1.95 -0.46
N PRO A 341 6.40 2.49 -0.81
CA PRO A 341 5.27 1.67 -1.25
C PRO A 341 5.42 1.06 -2.65
N ILE A 342 6.28 1.61 -3.50
CA ILE A 342 6.37 1.26 -4.92
C ILE A 342 7.67 0.52 -5.20
N HIS A 343 8.77 1.01 -4.65
CA HIS A 343 10.13 0.50 -4.83
C HIS A 343 10.77 0.04 -3.52
N PRO A 344 10.13 -0.87 -2.76
CA PRO A 344 10.69 -1.37 -1.50
C PRO A 344 12.02 -2.08 -1.68
N ASP A 345 12.32 -2.56 -2.88
CA ASP A 345 13.60 -3.15 -3.26
C ASP A 345 14.76 -2.15 -3.09
N SER A 346 14.55 -0.87 -3.39
CA SER A 346 15.56 0.18 -3.18
C SER A 346 15.88 0.38 -1.70
N ILE A 347 14.85 0.43 -0.85
CA ILE A 347 15.03 0.58 0.59
C ILE A 347 15.64 -0.67 1.23
N LEU A 348 15.20 -1.86 0.78
CA LEU A 348 15.78 -3.13 1.19
C LEU A 348 17.26 -3.20 0.83
N LYS A 349 17.63 -2.75 -0.37
CA LYS A 349 19.03 -2.69 -0.83
C LYS A 349 19.88 -1.79 0.08
N ASP A 350 19.38 -0.61 0.42
CA ASP A 350 20.09 0.31 1.32
C ASP A 350 20.31 -0.36 2.70
N MET A 351 19.28 -0.94 3.30
CA MET A 351 19.39 -1.63 4.58
C MET A 351 20.35 -2.83 4.48
N ALA A 352 20.22 -3.66 3.44
CA ALA A 352 21.09 -4.81 3.23
C ALA A 352 22.56 -4.38 3.04
N LYS A 353 22.82 -3.27 2.35
CA LYS A 353 24.14 -2.68 2.21
C LYS A 353 24.72 -2.19 3.53
N ILE A 354 23.91 -1.52 4.34
CA ILE A 354 24.30 -1.05 5.67
C ILE A 354 24.63 -2.23 6.59
N PHE A 355 23.82 -3.29 6.57
CA PHE A 355 23.98 -4.45 7.44
C PHE A 355 25.10 -5.38 6.97
N HIS A 356 25.28 -5.50 5.65
CA HIS A 356 26.17 -6.46 5.02
C HIS A 356 26.96 -5.84 3.86
N PRO A 357 27.86 -4.86 4.14
CA PRO A 357 28.56 -4.12 3.09
C PRO A 357 29.40 -4.98 2.15
N ASN A 358 29.81 -6.18 2.61
CA ASN A 358 30.59 -7.13 1.81
C ASN A 358 29.72 -8.01 0.89
N LEU A 359 28.44 -8.16 1.17
CA LEU A 359 27.51 -8.97 0.36
C LEU A 359 26.74 -8.12 -0.66
N VAL A 360 26.54 -6.84 -0.36
CA VAL A 360 25.89 -5.87 -1.26
C VAL A 360 26.89 -4.78 -1.60
N THR A 361 27.54 -4.92 -2.75
CA THR A 361 28.73 -4.12 -3.13
C THR A 361 28.41 -2.82 -3.86
N ASP A 362 27.14 -2.57 -4.24
CA ASP A 362 26.71 -1.31 -4.85
C ASP A 362 27.12 -0.10 -4.00
N ASN A 363 27.73 0.91 -4.62
CA ASN A 363 28.38 1.99 -3.88
C ASN A 363 27.44 3.15 -3.48
N LYS A 364 26.18 3.17 -3.97
CA LYS A 364 25.27 4.29 -3.72
C LYS A 364 24.05 3.83 -2.92
N LEU A 365 23.82 4.47 -1.78
CA LEU A 365 22.57 4.40 -1.04
C LEU A 365 21.56 5.37 -1.65
N SER A 366 20.29 4.97 -1.68
CA SER A 366 19.19 5.76 -2.25
C SER A 366 18.60 6.74 -1.23
N CYS A 367 18.40 6.29 0.00
CA CYS A 367 17.69 7.04 1.04
C CYS A 367 18.53 7.29 2.30
N PHE A 368 19.38 6.32 2.67
CA PHE A 368 20.16 6.43 3.90
C PHE A 368 21.55 7.01 3.65
N LYS A 369 22.04 7.74 4.64
CA LYS A 369 23.40 8.31 4.69
C LYS A 369 23.97 8.11 6.09
N SER A 370 25.26 7.76 6.21
CA SER A 370 25.96 7.80 7.50
C SER A 370 25.95 9.23 8.04
N LEU A 371 25.76 9.39 9.34
CA LEU A 371 25.88 10.72 9.96
C LEU A 371 27.33 11.20 9.94
N ASP A 372 27.52 12.48 9.63
CA ASP A 372 28.80 13.17 9.76
C ASP A 372 29.08 13.53 11.24
N GLU A 373 30.32 13.94 11.58
CA GLU A 373 30.74 14.31 12.95
C GLU A 373 29.97 15.51 13.53
#